data_52d472cc573c8b31240dd977823566f6
#
_entry.id   52d472cc573c8b31240dd977823566f6
#
_cell.length_a   1.000
_cell.length_b   1.000
_cell.length_c   1.000
_cell.angle_alpha   90.00
_cell.angle_beta   90.00
_cell.angle_gamma   90.00
#
_symmetry.space_group_name_H-M   'P 1'
#
loop_
_entity.id
_entity.type
_entity.pdbx_description
1 polymer ?
#
loop_
_entity_poly.entity_id
_entity_poly.type
_entity_poly.pdbx_seq_one_letter_code
_entity_poly.pdbx_strand_id
1 'polypeptide(L)'
;MADRRDFLKTMAIGGASALVAPSLLSSCSSDKSADTVLDTSAGGLIVPKDNGLRITGTFLDEISHDIPHQNWGEKEWDQDFAYMKAIGIDTVIDIRCGYRKFITYPSPYLLKKGCYMPSVDLIDMFCRLAQKHGMKFYLGLYDSGVYWDTKDMSHEIEDNKFVIDEVWKMYGEKYDSFGG
;
A
#
# COMPACT_ATOMS: atom_id res chain seq x y z
N MET A 1 -37.35 12.54 -2.60
CA MET A 1 -36.27 11.68 -2.03
C MET A 1 -36.53 10.26 -2.53
N ALA A 2 -35.71 9.76 -3.42
CA ALA A 2 -35.83 8.39 -3.93
C ALA A 2 -35.48 7.40 -2.80
N ASP A 3 -36.35 6.42 -2.57
CA ASP A 3 -36.19 5.41 -1.53
C ASP A 3 -35.07 4.43 -1.92
N ARG A 4 -34.27 4.02 -0.94
CA ARG A 4 -33.18 3.04 -1.08
C ARG A 4 -33.63 1.72 -1.73
N ARG A 5 -34.91 1.39 -1.62
CA ARG A 5 -35.53 0.21 -2.22
C ARG A 5 -35.72 0.34 -3.73
N ASP A 6 -35.91 1.54 -4.26
CA ASP A 6 -36.10 1.79 -5.67
C ASP A 6 -34.76 1.74 -6.43
N PHE A 7 -33.66 2.14 -5.78
CA PHE A 7 -32.31 1.99 -6.32
C PHE A 7 -31.92 0.52 -6.56
N LEU A 8 -32.23 -0.35 -5.61
CA LEU A 8 -31.93 -1.78 -5.71
C LEU A 8 -32.77 -2.50 -6.78
N LYS A 9 -34.01 -2.06 -7.05
CA LYS A 9 -34.85 -2.60 -8.10
C LYS A 9 -34.36 -2.22 -9.50
N THR A 10 -33.78 -1.04 -9.64
CA THR A 10 -33.23 -0.57 -10.94
C THR A 10 -31.96 -1.33 -11.34
N MET A 11 -31.17 -1.79 -10.36
CA MET A 11 -29.98 -2.61 -10.63
C MET A 11 -30.29 -4.07 -11.03
N ALA A 12 -31.46 -4.58 -10.64
CA ALA A 12 -31.84 -5.97 -10.93
C ALA A 12 -32.38 -6.19 -12.35
N ILE A 13 -32.70 -5.15 -13.13
CA ILE A 13 -33.30 -5.24 -14.46
C ILE A 13 -32.28 -5.04 -15.60
N GLY A 14 -31.04 -4.65 -15.29
CA GLY A 14 -29.97 -4.39 -16.26
C GLY A 14 -29.14 -5.60 -16.73
N GLY A 15 -29.47 -6.81 -16.35
CA GLY A 15 -28.65 -8.01 -16.53
C GLY A 15 -29.05 -8.96 -17.67
N ALA A 16 -29.55 -8.49 -18.79
CA ALA A 16 -29.72 -9.34 -19.96
C ALA A 16 -29.66 -8.51 -21.25
N SER A 17 -28.48 -8.32 -21.79
CA SER A 17 -28.32 -7.88 -23.19
C SER A 17 -27.07 -8.54 -23.79
N ALA A 18 -27.39 -9.51 -24.57
CA ALA A 18 -26.75 -10.14 -25.70
C ALA A 18 -25.43 -9.59 -26.20
N LEU A 19 -24.52 -10.54 -26.36
CA LEU A 19 -23.36 -10.53 -27.23
C LEU A 19 -23.73 -10.09 -28.66
N VAL A 20 -23.28 -8.93 -29.06
CA VAL A 20 -23.06 -8.60 -30.46
C VAL A 20 -21.62 -8.13 -30.57
N ALA A 21 -20.78 -8.98 -31.12
CA ALA A 21 -19.43 -8.63 -31.52
C ALA A 21 -19.49 -7.77 -32.81
N PRO A 22 -18.89 -6.60 -32.86
CA PRO A 22 -18.52 -5.98 -34.12
C PRO A 22 -17.14 -6.46 -34.53
N SER A 23 -17.08 -7.29 -35.54
CA SER A 23 -15.87 -7.51 -36.34
C SER A 23 -15.58 -6.24 -37.13
N LEU A 24 -14.71 -5.38 -36.62
CA LEU A 24 -14.09 -4.30 -37.36
C LEU A 24 -12.70 -4.08 -36.76
N LEU A 25 -11.71 -4.80 -37.26
CA LEU A 25 -10.32 -4.37 -37.26
C LEU A 25 -9.59 -5.06 -38.39
N SER A 26 -9.68 -4.48 -39.55
CA SER A 26 -8.67 -4.65 -40.58
C SER A 26 -8.04 -3.28 -40.80
N SER A 27 -6.73 -3.27 -40.75
CA SER A 27 -5.78 -2.22 -41.13
C SER A 27 -5.20 -1.39 -39.97
N CYS A 28 -4.02 -1.85 -39.54
CA CYS A 28 -2.88 -0.97 -39.37
C CYS A 28 -1.59 -1.82 -39.36
N SER A 29 -0.78 -1.57 -40.37
CA SER A 29 0.69 -1.67 -40.49
C SER A 29 1.50 -2.43 -39.45
N SER A 30 2.27 -3.37 -39.98
CA SER A 30 3.39 -4.09 -39.39
C SER A 30 4.39 -3.19 -38.64
N ASP A 31 4.26 -3.12 -37.34
CA ASP A 31 5.37 -2.89 -36.45
C ASP A 31 5.57 -4.16 -35.62
N LYS A 32 6.80 -4.60 -35.56
CA LYS A 32 7.22 -5.82 -34.86
C LYS A 32 6.79 -5.73 -33.41
N SER A 33 5.64 -6.28 -33.07
CA SER A 33 5.21 -6.48 -31.69
C SER A 33 6.20 -7.44 -31.04
N ALA A 34 6.93 -6.95 -30.05
CA ALA A 34 7.59 -7.81 -29.11
C ALA A 34 6.54 -8.75 -28.51
N ASP A 35 6.70 -10.05 -28.72
CA ASP A 35 5.85 -11.07 -28.12
C ASP A 35 5.92 -10.92 -26.59
N THR A 36 4.91 -10.29 -26.02
CA THR A 36 4.75 -10.25 -24.58
C THR A 36 4.23 -11.61 -24.14
N VAL A 37 5.15 -12.50 -23.82
CA VAL A 37 4.79 -13.77 -23.18
C VAL A 37 4.35 -13.45 -21.76
N LEU A 38 3.07 -13.67 -21.49
CA LEU A 38 2.48 -13.49 -20.17
C LEU A 38 2.75 -14.77 -19.36
N ASP A 39 3.45 -14.64 -18.24
CA ASP A 39 3.60 -15.73 -17.27
C ASP A 39 2.43 -15.66 -16.27
N THR A 40 1.58 -16.68 -16.26
CA THR A 40 0.41 -16.80 -15.39
C THR A 40 0.68 -17.64 -14.14
N SER A 41 1.94 -17.94 -13.83
CA SER A 41 2.30 -18.85 -12.73
C SER A 41 1.98 -18.31 -11.33
N ALA A 42 1.68 -17.03 -11.18
CA ALA A 42 1.31 -16.41 -9.91
C ALA A 42 -0.15 -15.95 -9.92
N GLY A 43 -1.09 -16.86 -9.69
CA GLY A 43 -2.47 -16.51 -9.35
C GLY A 43 -3.24 -15.65 -10.35
N GLY A 44 -2.91 -15.69 -11.63
CA GLY A 44 -3.60 -14.92 -12.68
C GLY A 44 -3.06 -13.50 -12.91
N LEU A 45 -2.00 -13.11 -12.22
CA LEU A 45 -1.30 -11.86 -12.50
C LEU A 45 -0.52 -11.94 -13.82
N ILE A 46 -0.78 -10.98 -14.68
CA ILE A 46 -0.04 -10.79 -15.92
C ILE A 46 1.27 -10.08 -15.58
N VAL A 47 2.38 -10.82 -15.51
CA VAL A 47 3.71 -10.23 -15.33
C VAL A 47 4.28 -9.91 -16.70
N PRO A 48 4.51 -8.64 -17.06
CA PRO A 48 5.16 -8.28 -18.33
C PRO A 48 6.56 -8.88 -18.40
N LYS A 49 6.90 -9.44 -19.55
CA LYS A 49 8.28 -9.86 -19.82
C LYS A 49 9.19 -8.63 -19.69
N ASP A 50 10.35 -8.83 -19.06
CA ASP A 50 11.33 -7.78 -18.80
C ASP A 50 11.61 -6.95 -20.08
N ASN A 51 11.24 -5.67 -20.03
CA ASN A 51 11.47 -4.69 -21.09
C ASN A 51 12.67 -3.77 -20.79
N GLY A 52 13.49 -4.13 -19.82
CA GLY A 52 14.66 -3.38 -19.38
C GLY A 52 14.36 -2.27 -18.36
N LEU A 53 13.09 -2.01 -18.04
CA LEU A 53 12.68 -1.09 -16.97
C LEU A 53 12.06 -1.90 -15.83
N ARG A 54 12.74 -1.93 -14.69
CA ARG A 54 12.27 -2.58 -13.48
C ARG A 54 11.90 -1.54 -12.43
N ILE A 55 10.66 -1.58 -11.99
CA ILE A 55 10.23 -0.93 -10.76
C ILE A 55 10.32 -1.99 -9.66
N THR A 56 11.20 -1.78 -8.68
CA THR A 56 11.48 -2.74 -7.61
C THR A 56 11.01 -2.24 -6.23
N GLY A 57 10.52 -1.02 -6.15
CA GLY A 57 10.01 -0.42 -4.93
C GLY A 57 8.63 0.18 -5.11
N THR A 58 7.83 0.15 -4.05
CA THR A 58 6.52 0.79 -3.98
C THR A 58 6.30 1.49 -2.65
N PHE A 59 5.37 2.44 -2.65
CA PHE A 59 4.94 3.11 -1.43
C PHE A 59 3.59 2.56 -0.96
N LEU A 60 3.42 2.48 0.36
CA LEU A 60 2.14 2.27 1.04
C LEU A 60 1.74 3.53 1.81
N ASP A 61 0.46 3.78 1.92
CA ASP A 61 -0.13 4.81 2.79
C ASP A 61 -1.24 4.19 3.63
N GLU A 62 -1.05 4.12 4.94
CA GLU A 62 -1.97 3.46 5.87
C GLU A 62 -2.84 4.45 6.64
N ILE A 63 -2.65 5.74 6.42
CA ILE A 63 -3.22 6.79 7.28
C ILE A 63 -4.15 7.74 6.53
N SER A 64 -3.99 7.90 5.22
CA SER A 64 -4.87 8.78 4.44
C SER A 64 -6.32 8.27 4.46
N HIS A 65 -7.26 9.21 4.55
CA HIS A 65 -8.69 8.91 4.72
C HIS A 65 -9.39 8.33 3.49
N ASP A 66 -8.75 8.37 2.35
CA ASP A 66 -9.27 7.97 1.03
C ASP A 66 -8.59 6.72 0.45
N ILE A 67 -7.84 5.99 1.27
CA ILE A 67 -7.22 4.73 0.86
C ILE A 67 -8.25 3.59 0.79
N PRO A 68 -8.16 2.70 -0.21
CA PRO A 68 -9.16 1.65 -0.41
C PRO A 68 -9.05 0.48 0.57
N HIS A 69 -7.92 0.34 1.27
CA HIS A 69 -7.57 -0.83 2.10
C HIS A 69 -7.65 -0.57 3.62
N GLN A 70 -8.38 0.46 4.05
CA GLN A 70 -8.52 0.82 5.47
C GLN A 70 -8.96 -0.32 6.40
N ASN A 71 -9.66 -1.32 5.89
CA ASN A 71 -10.20 -2.44 6.66
C ASN A 71 -9.47 -3.76 6.38
N TRP A 72 -8.29 -3.72 5.76
CA TRP A 72 -7.52 -4.94 5.52
C TRP A 72 -6.91 -5.46 6.82
N GLY A 73 -7.00 -6.77 6.98
CA GLY A 73 -6.30 -7.50 8.02
C GLY A 73 -5.01 -8.14 7.49
N GLU A 74 -4.35 -8.91 8.34
CA GLU A 74 -3.08 -9.56 7.98
C GLU A 74 -3.20 -10.49 6.76
N LYS A 75 -4.37 -11.11 6.56
CA LYS A 75 -4.59 -12.00 5.41
C LYS A 75 -4.59 -11.26 4.07
N GLU A 76 -5.25 -10.13 4.01
CA GLU A 76 -5.31 -9.31 2.81
C GLU A 76 -3.94 -8.70 2.52
N TRP A 77 -3.25 -8.20 3.53
CA TRP A 77 -1.88 -7.70 3.41
C TRP A 77 -0.89 -8.77 3.00
N ASP A 78 -0.97 -9.97 3.55
CA ASP A 78 -0.11 -11.10 3.15
C ASP A 78 -0.27 -11.42 1.66
N GLN A 79 -1.51 -11.40 1.17
CA GLN A 79 -1.79 -11.62 -0.25
C GLN A 79 -1.23 -10.48 -1.11
N ASP A 80 -1.32 -9.22 -0.66
CA ASP A 80 -0.81 -8.08 -1.39
C ASP A 80 0.72 -8.09 -1.47
N PHE A 81 1.40 -8.42 -0.36
CA PHE A 81 2.86 -8.63 -0.37
C PHE A 81 3.28 -9.75 -1.32
N ALA A 82 2.52 -10.84 -1.39
CA ALA A 82 2.76 -11.91 -2.37
C ALA A 82 2.62 -11.40 -3.80
N TYR A 83 1.61 -10.59 -4.09
CA TYR A 83 1.41 -9.99 -5.41
C TYR A 83 2.50 -8.99 -5.76
N MET A 84 2.86 -8.10 -4.86
CA MET A 84 3.98 -7.18 -5.05
C MET A 84 5.26 -7.95 -5.39
N LYS A 85 5.58 -9.01 -4.64
CA LYS A 85 6.75 -9.85 -4.92
C LYS A 85 6.68 -10.53 -6.28
N ALA A 86 5.51 -11.05 -6.67
CA ALA A 86 5.32 -11.73 -7.95
C ALA A 86 5.57 -10.82 -9.15
N ILE A 87 5.24 -9.53 -9.05
CA ILE A 87 5.49 -8.55 -10.12
C ILE A 87 6.90 -7.93 -10.06
N GLY A 88 7.74 -8.35 -9.12
CA GLY A 88 9.15 -7.95 -9.03
C GLY A 88 9.44 -6.82 -8.06
N ILE A 89 8.49 -6.44 -7.21
CA ILE A 89 8.73 -5.52 -6.10
C ILE A 89 9.49 -6.27 -4.99
N ASP A 90 10.59 -5.72 -4.53
CA ASP A 90 11.40 -6.25 -3.43
C ASP A 90 11.55 -5.26 -2.27
N THR A 91 11.05 -4.04 -2.45
CA THR A 91 11.15 -2.96 -1.46
C THR A 91 9.80 -2.29 -1.29
N VAL A 92 9.34 -2.25 -0.05
CA VAL A 92 8.10 -1.59 0.36
C VAL A 92 8.44 -0.42 1.30
N ILE A 93 7.85 0.73 1.04
CA ILE A 93 8.08 1.95 1.81
C ILE A 93 6.74 2.43 2.33
N ASP A 94 6.50 2.36 3.63
CA ASP A 94 5.39 3.06 4.26
C ASP A 94 5.71 4.56 4.29
N ILE A 95 4.86 5.41 3.73
CA ILE A 95 5.19 6.83 3.54
C ILE A 95 5.28 7.60 4.84
N ARG A 96 4.64 7.13 5.92
CA ARG A 96 4.69 7.72 7.26
C ARG A 96 4.16 6.77 8.34
N CYS A 97 4.82 6.76 9.48
CA CYS A 97 4.38 5.97 10.64
C CYS A 97 3.27 6.65 11.46
N GLY A 98 2.90 7.87 11.12
CA GLY A 98 1.82 8.59 11.78
C GLY A 98 1.53 9.94 11.14
N TYR A 99 0.26 10.37 11.23
CA TYR A 99 -0.19 11.68 10.79
C TYR A 99 -1.12 12.30 11.83
N ARG A 100 -0.76 13.45 12.34
CA ARG A 100 -1.50 14.14 13.42
C ARG A 100 -1.68 13.22 14.64
N LYS A 101 -2.91 12.77 14.92
CA LYS A 101 -3.21 11.88 16.04
C LYS A 101 -3.28 10.40 15.70
N PHE A 102 -3.21 10.04 14.42
CA PHE A 102 -3.24 8.66 13.96
C PHE A 102 -1.83 8.12 13.78
N ILE A 103 -1.56 6.95 14.34
CA ILE A 103 -0.26 6.29 14.29
C ILE A 103 -0.44 4.82 13.90
N THR A 104 0.56 4.25 13.25
CA THR A 104 0.55 2.87 12.73
C THR A 104 1.17 1.85 13.68
N TYR A 105 1.79 2.30 14.77
CA TYR A 105 2.40 1.46 15.79
C TYR A 105 2.19 2.08 17.20
N PRO A 106 2.27 1.29 18.28
CA PRO A 106 2.01 1.77 19.64
C PRO A 106 3.18 2.57 20.23
N SER A 107 3.52 3.72 19.63
CA SER A 107 4.61 4.60 20.06
C SER A 107 4.39 5.11 21.48
N PRO A 108 5.24 4.76 22.46
CA PRO A 108 5.17 5.31 23.80
C PRO A 108 5.30 6.84 23.84
N TYR A 109 6.11 7.41 22.96
CA TYR A 109 6.29 8.86 22.87
C TYR A 109 5.04 9.56 22.31
N LEU A 110 4.53 9.12 21.16
CA LEU A 110 3.40 9.78 20.52
C LEU A 110 2.09 9.59 21.30
N LEU A 111 1.92 8.46 21.99
CA LEU A 111 0.78 8.24 22.89
C LEU A 111 0.77 9.26 24.05
N LYS A 112 1.93 9.58 24.64
CA LYS A 112 2.05 10.64 25.65
C LYS A 112 1.71 12.02 25.08
N LYS A 113 1.92 12.26 23.80
CA LYS A 113 1.51 13.48 23.10
C LYS A 113 0.04 13.51 22.72
N GLY A 114 -0.73 12.47 23.04
CA GLY A 114 -2.18 12.39 22.81
C GLY A 114 -2.58 11.82 21.45
N CYS A 115 -1.68 11.09 20.79
CA CYS A 115 -2.03 10.26 19.64
C CYS A 115 -2.90 9.08 20.06
N TYR A 116 -3.67 8.53 19.14
CA TYR A 116 -4.56 7.41 19.41
C TYR A 116 -3.78 6.10 19.36
N MET A 117 -4.09 5.19 20.29
CA MET A 117 -3.58 3.84 20.26
C MET A 117 -4.08 3.13 18.99
N PRO A 118 -3.21 2.61 18.11
CA PRO A 118 -3.64 1.84 16.97
C PRO A 118 -4.26 0.51 17.40
N SER A 119 -5.24 0.02 16.67
CA SER A 119 -5.87 -1.27 16.92
C SER A 119 -4.96 -2.45 16.59
N VAL A 120 -4.03 -2.25 15.70
CA VAL A 120 -3.03 -3.22 15.23
C VAL A 120 -1.69 -2.52 15.12
N ASP A 121 -0.61 -3.21 15.47
CA ASP A 121 0.74 -2.77 15.16
C ASP A 121 1.05 -3.12 13.70
N LEU A 122 0.79 -2.16 12.80
CA LEU A 122 0.99 -2.34 11.37
C LEU A 122 2.47 -2.48 11.01
N ILE A 123 3.36 -1.81 11.74
CA ILE A 123 4.79 -1.87 11.45
C ILE A 123 5.34 -3.26 11.76
N ASP A 124 4.96 -3.84 12.90
CA ASP A 124 5.30 -5.24 13.22
C ASP A 124 4.79 -6.20 12.14
N MET A 125 3.53 -6.03 11.73
CA MET A 125 2.92 -6.85 10.70
C MET A 125 3.66 -6.73 9.36
N PHE A 126 3.96 -5.52 8.90
CA PHE A 126 4.65 -5.31 7.62
C PHE A 126 6.10 -5.81 7.64
N CYS A 127 6.80 -5.65 8.75
CA CYS A 127 8.14 -6.26 8.91
C CYS A 127 8.09 -7.79 8.79
N ARG A 128 7.11 -8.45 9.44
CA ARG A 128 6.92 -9.90 9.36
C ARG A 128 6.55 -10.35 7.94
N LEU A 129 5.65 -9.63 7.27
CA LEU A 129 5.23 -9.94 5.91
C LEU A 129 6.37 -9.70 4.91
N ALA A 130 7.10 -8.61 5.03
CA ALA A 130 8.28 -8.35 4.22
C ALA A 130 9.32 -9.45 4.39
N GLN A 131 9.59 -9.88 5.63
CA GLN A 131 10.51 -10.99 5.91
C GLN A 131 10.02 -12.31 5.30
N LYS A 132 8.74 -12.62 5.44
CA LYS A 132 8.10 -13.81 4.88
C LYS A 132 8.26 -13.89 3.35
N HIS A 133 8.09 -12.77 2.67
CA HIS A 133 8.15 -12.69 1.21
C HIS A 133 9.54 -12.32 0.66
N GLY A 134 10.57 -12.23 1.51
CA GLY A 134 11.93 -11.89 1.11
C GLY A 134 12.02 -10.48 0.49
N MET A 135 11.39 -9.51 1.13
CA MET A 135 11.35 -8.10 0.76
C MET A 135 12.00 -7.24 1.84
N LYS A 136 12.35 -6.00 1.50
CA LYS A 136 12.76 -4.97 2.45
C LYS A 136 11.61 -4.03 2.73
N PHE A 137 11.52 -3.60 3.99
CA PHE A 137 10.54 -2.63 4.46
C PHE A 137 11.24 -1.38 5.00
N TYR A 138 10.83 -0.22 4.52
CA TYR A 138 11.29 1.09 4.99
C TYR A 138 10.11 1.86 5.56
N LEU A 139 10.37 2.62 6.62
CA LEU A 139 9.35 3.35 7.34
C LEU A 139 9.53 4.85 7.20
N GLY A 140 8.51 5.53 6.69
CA GLY A 140 8.42 6.99 6.74
C GLY A 140 8.15 7.50 8.16
N LEU A 141 8.62 8.68 8.44
CA LEU A 141 8.59 9.27 9.77
C LEU A 141 7.20 9.86 10.11
N TYR A 142 7.05 10.30 11.35
CA TYR A 142 5.84 10.94 11.84
C TYR A 142 5.67 12.34 11.24
N ASP A 143 4.47 12.66 10.79
CA ASP A 143 4.03 13.98 10.32
C ASP A 143 3.01 14.55 11.32
N SER A 144 3.40 15.57 12.07
CA SER A 144 2.52 16.23 13.05
C SER A 144 1.39 17.01 12.39
N GLY A 145 1.53 17.34 11.12
CA GLY A 145 0.65 18.23 10.37
C GLY A 145 0.86 19.71 10.66
N VAL A 146 1.70 20.08 11.63
CA VAL A 146 1.93 21.48 12.04
C VAL A 146 2.67 22.27 10.96
N TYR A 147 3.58 21.64 10.25
CA TYR A 147 4.32 22.25 9.14
C TYR A 147 3.41 22.86 8.08
N TRP A 148 2.31 22.20 7.77
CA TRP A 148 1.41 22.66 6.70
C TRP A 148 0.77 24.03 7.01
N ASP A 149 0.56 24.31 8.30
CA ASP A 149 -0.02 25.55 8.76
C ASP A 149 1.04 26.63 9.04
N THR A 150 2.17 26.23 9.64
CA THR A 150 3.19 27.16 10.15
C THR A 150 4.37 27.38 9.20
N LYS A 151 4.65 26.40 8.31
CA LYS A 151 5.88 26.29 7.50
C LYS A 151 7.16 26.14 8.33
N ASP A 152 7.02 25.71 9.58
CA ASP A 152 8.12 25.44 10.52
C ASP A 152 8.26 23.92 10.75
N MET A 153 9.43 23.38 10.42
CA MET A 153 9.78 21.96 10.57
C MET A 153 10.27 21.58 11.97
N SER A 154 10.32 22.52 12.91
CA SER A 154 10.88 22.25 14.24
C SER A 154 10.16 21.12 14.96
N HIS A 155 8.84 21.05 14.85
CA HIS A 155 8.02 20.02 15.48
C HIS A 155 8.31 18.63 14.91
N GLU A 156 8.40 18.53 13.59
CA GLU A 156 8.73 17.28 12.91
C GLU A 156 10.13 16.79 13.28
N ILE A 157 11.09 17.68 13.31
CA ILE A 157 12.48 17.36 13.67
C ILE A 157 12.58 16.87 15.14
N GLU A 158 11.92 17.57 16.05
CA GLU A 158 11.91 17.22 17.47
C GLU A 158 11.24 15.87 17.73
N ASP A 159 10.05 15.67 17.20
CA ASP A 159 9.28 14.45 17.41
C ASP A 159 9.98 13.24 16.81
N ASN A 160 10.51 13.39 15.59
CA ASN A 160 11.12 12.29 14.88
C ASN A 160 12.47 11.83 15.46
N LYS A 161 13.16 12.63 16.28
CA LYS A 161 14.30 12.13 17.06
C LYS A 161 13.89 10.98 17.99
N PHE A 162 12.74 11.11 18.66
CA PHE A 162 12.22 10.07 19.54
C PHE A 162 11.63 8.89 18.76
N VAL A 163 10.90 9.18 17.69
CA VAL A 163 10.29 8.17 16.81
C VAL A 163 11.37 7.26 16.20
N ILE A 164 12.46 7.82 15.70
CA ILE A 164 13.58 7.04 15.13
C ILE A 164 14.15 6.07 16.16
N ASP A 165 14.42 6.55 17.39
CA ASP A 165 14.96 5.72 18.45
C ASP A 165 14.00 4.60 18.87
N GLU A 166 12.70 4.90 18.96
CA GLU A 166 11.68 3.90 19.28
C GLU A 166 11.56 2.83 18.20
N VAL A 167 11.42 3.26 16.96
CA VAL A 167 11.26 2.37 15.79
C VAL A 167 12.48 1.45 15.65
N TRP A 168 13.68 1.99 15.78
CA TRP A 168 14.89 1.16 15.73
C TRP A 168 14.90 0.08 16.81
N LYS A 169 14.60 0.43 18.06
CA LYS A 169 14.56 -0.52 19.17
C LYS A 169 13.43 -1.55 19.07
N MET A 170 12.28 -1.15 18.54
CA MET A 170 11.12 -2.03 18.45
C MET A 170 11.20 -2.99 17.25
N TYR A 171 11.73 -2.53 16.12
CA TYR A 171 11.66 -3.26 14.85
C TYR A 171 13.02 -3.45 14.18
N GLY A 172 13.90 -2.45 14.21
CA GLY A 172 15.19 -2.49 13.53
C GLY A 172 16.12 -3.59 14.03
N GLU A 173 16.12 -3.83 15.34
CA GLU A 173 16.90 -4.91 15.97
C GLU A 173 16.22 -6.29 15.88
N LYS A 174 14.93 -6.31 15.56
CA LYS A 174 14.11 -7.53 15.57
C LYS A 174 13.97 -8.17 14.20
N TYR A 175 13.94 -7.36 13.14
CA TYR A 175 13.59 -7.83 11.80
C TYR A 175 14.67 -7.56 10.76
N ASP A 176 15.20 -8.60 10.14
CA ASP A 176 16.15 -8.47 9.02
C ASP A 176 15.54 -7.79 7.78
N SER A 177 14.21 -7.82 7.68
CA SER A 177 13.47 -7.13 6.61
C SER A 177 13.44 -5.62 6.78
N PHE A 178 13.62 -5.11 8.02
CA PHE A 178 13.61 -3.67 8.28
C PHE A 178 14.85 -3.00 7.65
N GLY A 179 14.60 -2.06 6.73
CA GLY A 179 15.66 -1.38 5.98
C GLY A 179 16.04 0.00 6.53
N GLY A 180 15.15 0.55 7.39
CA GLY A 180 15.36 1.88 7.95
C GLY A 180 14.11 2.73 7.99
#